data_dd4a0a156dfedf61eb2dac1f54eeeba7
#
_entry.id   dd4a0a156dfedf61eb2dac1f54eeeba7
#
_cell.length_a   1.000
_cell.length_b   1.000
_cell.length_c   1.000
_cell.angle_alpha   90.00
_cell.angle_beta   90.00
_cell.angle_gamma   90.00
#
_symmetry.space_group_name_H-M   'P 1'
#
loop_
_entity.id
_entity.type
_entity.pdbx_description
1 polymer ?
#
loop_
_entity_poly.entity_id
_entity_poly.type
_entity_poly.pdbx_seq_one_letter_code
_entity_poly.pdbx_strand_id
1 'polypeptide(L)'
;FATGPNLSGYGIYDIWVYTEQPGDTVATNDTIGPIRIVHEEPYSTFPYVLDFDGAGTTAGNNTAANAGSFPTTVFTPLPAGNSGEYAFMVGNEWTPTIGSGPITDKSAQGNYLVTEGNYGISPASATLVSKCLDLSNMTKPVLQFRHHMYGADIGAIRVQWIKSGDNFWTNPMTPYTTTLTDEKDNWSFYEVDLSAQAGNLVKLRFIAQKSGFGVAADIA
;
A
#
# COMPACT_ATOMS: atom_id res chain seq x y z
N PHE A 1 -6.51 23.53 30.04
CA PHE A 1 -6.24 22.15 30.45
C PHE A 1 -4.90 22.12 31.17
N ALA A 2 -4.82 21.57 32.39
CA ALA A 2 -3.57 21.47 33.14
C ALA A 2 -2.67 20.34 32.57
N THR A 3 -3.28 19.29 32.00
CA THR A 3 -2.60 18.18 31.29
C THR A 3 -3.55 17.64 30.23
N GLY A 4 -3.03 17.35 29.04
CA GLY A 4 -3.80 16.67 27.97
C GLY A 4 -4.03 15.19 28.30
N PRO A 5 -4.95 14.51 27.59
CA PRO A 5 -5.12 13.07 27.74
C PRO A 5 -3.84 12.33 27.33
N ASN A 6 -3.50 11.27 28.06
CA ASN A 6 -2.38 10.41 27.70
C ASN A 6 -2.83 9.42 26.62
N LEU A 7 -2.38 9.61 25.39
CA LEU A 7 -2.65 8.75 24.24
C LEU A 7 -1.41 7.92 23.86
N SER A 8 -0.46 7.72 24.76
CA SER A 8 0.80 7.02 24.48
C SER A 8 0.65 5.49 24.33
N GLY A 9 -0.40 4.90 24.86
CA GLY A 9 -0.68 3.47 24.68
C GLY A 9 -1.16 3.16 23.25
N TYR A 10 -0.85 1.96 22.78
CA TYR A 10 -1.43 1.48 21.50
C TYR A 10 -2.90 1.11 21.71
N GLY A 11 -3.74 1.44 20.73
CA GLY A 11 -5.17 1.18 20.81
C GLY A 11 -6.01 2.15 20.03
N ILE A 12 -7.31 2.09 20.23
CA ILE A 12 -8.29 2.98 19.63
C ILE A 12 -8.77 3.95 20.70
N TYR A 13 -8.72 5.24 20.39
CA TYR A 13 -9.19 6.31 21.24
C TYR A 13 -10.33 7.03 20.54
N ASP A 14 -11.48 7.09 21.17
CA ASP A 14 -12.61 7.91 20.75
C ASP A 14 -12.66 9.16 21.64
N ILE A 15 -12.47 10.32 21.04
CA ILE A 15 -12.38 11.61 21.74
C ILE A 15 -13.65 12.41 21.48
N TRP A 16 -14.28 12.87 22.56
CA TRP A 16 -15.36 13.85 22.53
C TRP A 16 -14.86 15.15 23.14
N VAL A 17 -15.19 16.24 22.48
CA VAL A 17 -14.97 17.59 23.02
C VAL A 17 -16.33 18.21 23.24
N TYR A 18 -16.54 18.76 24.43
CA TYR A 18 -17.78 19.44 24.77
C TYR A 18 -17.51 20.78 25.48
N THR A 19 -18.44 21.68 25.35
CA THR A 19 -18.47 22.96 26.05
C THR A 19 -19.64 22.97 27.04
N GLU A 20 -19.45 23.62 28.18
CA GLU A 20 -20.50 23.83 29.17
C GLU A 20 -20.60 25.32 29.45
N GLN A 21 -21.77 25.90 29.17
CA GLN A 21 -22.04 27.31 29.50
C GLN A 21 -23.31 27.41 30.35
N PRO A 22 -23.24 28.00 31.55
CA PRO A 22 -24.44 28.23 32.36
C PRO A 22 -25.46 29.05 31.59
N GLY A 23 -26.70 28.51 31.46
CA GLY A 23 -27.79 29.20 30.76
C GLY A 23 -27.92 28.86 29.28
N ASP A 24 -27.06 27.99 28.73
CA ASP A 24 -27.26 27.46 27.41
C ASP A 24 -28.43 26.47 27.39
N THR A 25 -29.35 26.66 26.46
CA THR A 25 -30.57 25.83 26.30
C THR A 25 -30.48 24.89 25.11
N VAL A 26 -29.39 24.89 24.36
CA VAL A 26 -29.21 24.10 23.11
C VAL A 26 -28.05 23.12 23.26
N ALA A 27 -28.21 22.08 24.07
CA ALA A 27 -27.19 21.08 24.32
C ALA A 27 -26.74 20.27 23.09
N THR A 28 -27.43 20.35 21.96
CA THR A 28 -27.12 19.56 20.76
C THR A 28 -25.94 20.11 19.96
N ASN A 29 -25.51 21.35 20.20
CA ASN A 29 -24.35 21.97 19.56
C ASN A 29 -23.11 22.03 20.44
N ASP A 30 -23.20 21.52 21.67
CA ASP A 30 -22.15 21.58 22.68
C ASP A 30 -21.09 20.50 22.54
N THR A 31 -21.37 19.45 21.76
CA THR A 31 -20.50 18.28 21.69
C THR A 31 -20.04 18.02 20.26
N ILE A 32 -18.74 17.82 20.08
CA ILE A 32 -18.13 17.33 18.86
C ILE A 32 -17.49 15.96 19.15
N GLY A 33 -17.79 14.96 18.31
CA GLY A 33 -17.20 13.63 18.43
C GLY A 33 -18.18 12.50 18.10
N PRO A 34 -17.71 11.26 18.14
CA PRO A 34 -16.33 10.90 18.46
C PRO A 34 -15.33 11.21 17.34
N ILE A 35 -14.18 11.76 17.69
CA ILE A 35 -13.00 11.80 16.82
C ILE A 35 -12.19 10.54 17.13
N ARG A 36 -12.13 9.61 16.19
CA ARG A 36 -11.41 8.35 16.39
C ARG A 36 -9.93 8.51 16.02
N ILE A 37 -9.05 8.19 16.97
CA ILE A 37 -7.61 8.07 16.77
C ILE A 37 -7.23 6.61 16.96
N VAL A 38 -6.53 6.05 15.96
CA VAL A 38 -5.98 4.70 16.05
C VAL A 38 -4.48 4.82 16.23
N HIS A 39 -3.98 4.38 17.39
CA HIS A 39 -2.56 4.30 17.68
C HIS A 39 -2.13 2.84 17.55
N GLU A 40 -1.72 2.46 16.34
CA GLU A 40 -1.31 1.09 16.02
C GLU A 40 0.09 0.79 16.56
N GLU A 41 0.27 -0.43 17.07
CA GLU A 41 1.60 -0.93 17.42
C GLU A 41 2.46 -1.06 16.17
N PRO A 42 3.67 -0.48 16.16
CA PRO A 42 4.58 -0.60 15.04
C PRO A 42 5.02 -2.04 14.82
N TYR A 43 5.22 -2.40 13.57
CA TYR A 43 5.82 -3.69 13.22
C TYR A 43 7.33 -3.64 13.43
N SER A 44 7.86 -4.56 14.24
CA SER A 44 9.27 -4.56 14.69
C SER A 44 10.03 -5.87 14.40
N THR A 45 9.39 -6.85 13.74
CA THR A 45 10.03 -8.15 13.46
C THR A 45 10.67 -8.15 12.06
N PHE A 46 11.98 -8.18 11.99
CA PHE A 46 12.74 -8.17 10.73
C PHE A 46 13.76 -9.32 10.65
N PRO A 47 14.12 -9.81 9.44
CA PRO A 47 13.60 -9.36 8.15
C PRO A 47 12.11 -9.71 7.96
N TYR A 48 11.37 -8.81 7.32
CA TYR A 48 10.01 -9.07 6.89
C TYR A 48 10.01 -9.51 5.42
N VAL A 49 9.42 -10.67 5.14
CA VAL A 49 9.29 -11.22 3.80
C VAL A 49 7.82 -11.41 3.48
N LEU A 50 7.40 -10.97 2.31
CA LEU A 50 6.05 -11.14 1.81
C LEU A 50 6.12 -11.72 0.39
N ASP A 51 5.69 -12.97 0.24
CA ASP A 51 5.68 -13.74 -1.01
C ASP A 51 4.28 -13.91 -1.61
N PHE A 52 3.23 -13.55 -0.87
CA PHE A 52 1.81 -13.67 -1.23
C PHE A 52 1.28 -15.10 -1.38
N ASP A 53 2.08 -16.14 -1.20
CA ASP A 53 1.69 -17.53 -1.46
C ASP A 53 0.55 -18.05 -0.57
N GLY A 54 0.34 -17.44 0.60
CA GLY A 54 -0.76 -17.76 1.52
C GLY A 54 -2.12 -17.14 1.18
N ALA A 55 -2.27 -16.45 0.05
CA ALA A 55 -3.43 -15.60 -0.24
C ALA A 55 -4.72 -16.35 -0.62
N GLY A 56 -4.66 -17.64 -0.96
CA GLY A 56 -5.84 -18.44 -1.31
C GLY A 56 -6.52 -17.93 -2.59
N THR A 57 -5.76 -17.64 -3.64
CA THR A 57 -6.26 -17.23 -4.95
C THR A 57 -7.08 -18.34 -5.61
N THR A 58 -8.07 -17.97 -6.41
CA THR A 58 -8.78 -18.88 -7.31
C THR A 58 -8.01 -18.97 -8.63
N ALA A 59 -7.83 -20.18 -9.15
CA ALA A 59 -7.18 -20.39 -10.45
C ALA A 59 -7.97 -19.67 -11.56
N GLY A 60 -7.25 -19.08 -12.50
CA GLY A 60 -7.78 -18.30 -13.61
C GLY A 60 -7.09 -16.93 -13.71
N ASN A 61 -7.51 -16.13 -14.68
CA ASN A 61 -6.94 -14.82 -14.87
C ASN A 61 -7.16 -13.89 -13.67
N ASN A 62 -6.25 -12.95 -13.50
CA ASN A 62 -6.24 -12.00 -12.39
C ASN A 62 -7.35 -10.96 -12.51
N THR A 63 -8.48 -11.28 -11.92
CA THR A 63 -9.63 -10.39 -11.79
C THR A 63 -9.97 -10.18 -10.33
N ALA A 64 -10.74 -9.14 -10.02
CA ALA A 64 -11.22 -8.91 -8.65
C ALA A 64 -12.00 -10.10 -8.07
N ALA A 65 -12.67 -10.89 -8.93
CA ALA A 65 -13.42 -12.09 -8.52
C ALA A 65 -12.50 -13.27 -8.15
N ASN A 66 -11.32 -13.36 -8.75
CA ASN A 66 -10.34 -14.42 -8.52
C ASN A 66 -9.26 -14.02 -7.52
N ALA A 67 -9.24 -12.76 -7.10
CA ALA A 67 -8.25 -12.23 -6.19
C ALA A 67 -8.26 -12.97 -4.84
N GLY A 68 -7.08 -13.33 -4.37
CA GLY A 68 -6.89 -13.90 -3.04
C GLY A 68 -7.03 -12.87 -1.92
N SER A 69 -7.17 -13.36 -0.72
CA SER A 69 -7.12 -12.52 0.48
C SER A 69 -5.72 -11.96 0.67
N PHE A 70 -5.62 -10.72 1.12
CA PHE A 70 -4.33 -10.12 1.40
C PHE A 70 -3.66 -10.85 2.58
N PRO A 71 -2.48 -11.47 2.42
CA PRO A 71 -1.96 -12.45 3.39
C PRO A 71 -1.29 -11.81 4.61
N THR A 72 -1.38 -10.49 4.74
CA THR A 72 -0.71 -9.75 5.82
C THR A 72 -1.56 -8.61 6.34
N THR A 73 -1.34 -8.28 7.62
CA THR A 73 -1.86 -7.04 8.22
C THR A 73 -0.83 -5.92 8.25
N VAL A 74 0.40 -6.18 7.76
CA VAL A 74 1.48 -5.17 7.73
C VAL A 74 1.29 -4.19 6.59
N PHE A 75 0.74 -4.64 5.46
CA PHE A 75 0.41 -3.79 4.32
C PHE A 75 -1.09 -3.81 4.02
N THR A 76 -1.60 -2.67 3.56
CA THR A 76 -3.02 -2.51 3.19
C THR A 76 -3.12 -1.87 1.81
N PRO A 77 -3.84 -2.50 0.85
CA PRO A 77 -4.13 -1.90 -0.44
C PRO A 77 -5.19 -0.81 -0.33
N LEU A 78 -5.04 0.27 -1.10
CA LEU A 78 -5.96 1.39 -1.20
C LEU A 78 -6.13 1.79 -2.68
N PRO A 79 -7.32 1.67 -3.28
CA PRO A 79 -8.52 1.06 -2.69
C PRO A 79 -8.34 -0.43 -2.40
N ALA A 80 -9.33 -1.07 -1.78
CA ALA A 80 -9.29 -2.51 -1.48
C ALA A 80 -9.18 -3.35 -2.75
N GLY A 81 -8.37 -4.40 -2.75
CA GLY A 81 -8.01 -5.16 -3.94
C GLY A 81 -9.15 -5.86 -4.68
N ASN A 82 -10.30 -6.03 -4.04
CA ASN A 82 -11.51 -6.63 -4.64
C ASN A 82 -12.63 -5.61 -4.94
N SER A 83 -12.31 -4.33 -4.96
CA SER A 83 -13.28 -3.24 -5.15
C SER A 83 -13.78 -3.08 -6.59
N GLY A 84 -13.11 -3.68 -7.59
CA GLY A 84 -13.35 -3.41 -9.01
C GLY A 84 -12.77 -2.07 -9.48
N GLU A 85 -11.96 -1.43 -8.66
CA GLU A 85 -11.19 -0.22 -8.98
C GLU A 85 -9.74 -0.60 -9.33
N TYR A 86 -8.98 0.34 -9.89
CA TYR A 86 -7.55 0.15 -10.09
C TYR A 86 -6.86 0.09 -8.73
N ALA A 87 -6.63 -1.13 -8.26
CA ALA A 87 -6.13 -1.42 -6.92
C ALA A 87 -5.13 -2.58 -6.97
N PHE A 88 -4.25 -2.66 -5.98
CA PHE A 88 -3.45 -3.87 -5.80
C PHE A 88 -4.32 -5.03 -5.31
N MET A 89 -4.25 -6.14 -6.00
CA MET A 89 -4.90 -7.41 -5.66
C MET A 89 -3.89 -8.55 -5.75
N VAL A 90 -4.17 -9.66 -5.08
CA VAL A 90 -3.31 -10.86 -5.15
C VAL A 90 -3.81 -11.78 -6.23
N GLY A 91 -2.96 -12.09 -7.19
CA GLY A 91 -3.21 -13.01 -8.29
C GLY A 91 -2.14 -14.09 -8.38
N ASN A 92 -2.30 -15.05 -9.29
CA ASN A 92 -1.37 -16.18 -9.46
C ASN A 92 -1.11 -16.58 -10.93
N GLU A 93 -1.90 -16.08 -11.86
CA GLU A 93 -1.80 -16.41 -13.28
C GLU A 93 -1.75 -15.12 -14.12
N TRP A 94 -1.91 -15.23 -15.42
CA TRP A 94 -1.87 -14.14 -16.37
C TRP A 94 -2.97 -13.09 -16.12
N THR A 95 -2.71 -11.88 -16.53
CA THR A 95 -3.69 -10.78 -16.46
C THR A 95 -4.68 -10.87 -17.64
N PRO A 96 -5.95 -10.40 -17.49
CA PRO A 96 -6.95 -10.48 -18.56
C PRO A 96 -6.59 -9.73 -19.82
N THR A 97 -5.77 -8.68 -19.70
CA THR A 97 -5.39 -7.82 -20.82
C THR A 97 -4.22 -8.41 -21.58
N ILE A 98 -4.44 -8.86 -22.81
CA ILE A 98 -3.37 -9.37 -23.68
C ILE A 98 -2.35 -8.25 -23.94
N GLY A 99 -1.07 -8.59 -23.76
CA GLY A 99 0.02 -7.65 -23.97
C GLY A 99 0.24 -6.71 -22.77
N SER A 100 -0.15 -7.14 -21.58
CA SER A 100 0.07 -6.42 -20.33
C SER A 100 0.29 -7.36 -19.17
N GLY A 101 1.13 -6.95 -18.20
CA GLY A 101 1.43 -7.70 -16.99
C GLY A 101 2.23 -8.98 -17.20
N PRO A 102 2.54 -9.71 -16.12
CA PRO A 102 3.20 -11.00 -16.18
C PRO A 102 2.20 -12.14 -16.42
N ILE A 103 2.71 -13.29 -16.88
CA ILE A 103 1.93 -14.52 -16.98
C ILE A 103 2.00 -15.38 -15.72
N THR A 104 3.00 -15.16 -14.87
CA THR A 104 3.21 -15.89 -13.60
C THR A 104 3.98 -15.02 -12.64
N ASP A 105 4.06 -15.45 -11.38
CA ASP A 105 4.98 -14.87 -10.41
C ASP A 105 6.46 -15.10 -10.79
N LYS A 106 7.35 -14.55 -9.97
CA LYS A 106 8.81 -14.72 -10.16
C LYS A 106 9.28 -16.17 -10.11
N SER A 107 8.60 -17.03 -9.34
CA SER A 107 8.93 -18.45 -9.17
C SER A 107 8.28 -19.36 -10.21
N ALA A 108 7.37 -18.83 -11.01
CA ALA A 108 6.50 -19.52 -11.96
C ALA A 108 5.47 -20.47 -11.33
N GLN A 109 5.24 -20.38 -10.02
CA GLN A 109 4.31 -21.27 -9.29
C GLN A 109 3.57 -20.60 -8.12
N GLY A 110 3.92 -19.37 -7.78
CA GLY A 110 3.38 -18.67 -6.61
C GLY A 110 2.34 -17.61 -6.94
N ASN A 111 1.98 -16.86 -5.92
CA ASN A 111 1.12 -15.69 -6.02
C ASN A 111 1.95 -14.40 -6.10
N TYR A 112 1.35 -13.35 -6.61
CA TYR A 112 1.97 -12.03 -6.67
C TYR A 112 0.94 -10.92 -6.53
N LEU A 113 1.40 -9.73 -6.24
CA LEU A 113 0.57 -8.54 -6.18
C LEU A 113 0.48 -7.93 -7.58
N VAL A 114 -0.72 -7.58 -8.02
CA VAL A 114 -0.96 -7.02 -9.36
C VAL A 114 -2.03 -5.95 -9.33
N THR A 115 -1.93 -4.97 -10.23
CA THR A 115 -3.00 -4.05 -10.59
C THR A 115 -3.53 -4.43 -11.96
N GLU A 116 -4.85 -4.42 -12.16
CA GLU A 116 -5.49 -4.76 -13.44
C GLU A 116 -5.92 -3.49 -14.17
N GLY A 117 -5.36 -3.28 -15.34
CA GLY A 117 -5.55 -2.08 -16.14
C GLY A 117 -6.98 -1.86 -16.64
N ASN A 118 -7.81 -2.91 -16.70
CA ASN A 118 -9.23 -2.80 -17.04
C ASN A 118 -10.05 -2.05 -15.99
N TYR A 119 -9.54 -1.94 -14.77
CA TYR A 119 -10.23 -1.26 -13.68
C TYR A 119 -9.82 0.20 -13.56
N GLY A 120 -10.76 0.99 -13.05
CA GLY A 120 -10.56 2.41 -12.80
C GLY A 120 -10.57 3.30 -14.04
N ILE A 121 -10.98 4.54 -13.85
CA ILE A 121 -10.96 5.58 -14.89
C ILE A 121 -9.61 6.31 -14.79
N SER A 122 -8.93 6.45 -15.91
CA SER A 122 -7.63 7.11 -15.96
C SER A 122 -7.73 8.65 -15.76
N PRO A 123 -6.71 9.28 -15.15
CA PRO A 123 -5.53 8.66 -14.60
C PRO A 123 -5.83 7.95 -13.26
N ALA A 124 -5.50 6.68 -13.14
CA ALA A 124 -5.73 5.89 -11.94
C ALA A 124 -4.42 5.52 -11.26
N SER A 125 -4.47 5.40 -9.95
CA SER A 125 -3.35 4.91 -9.15
C SER A 125 -3.83 3.96 -8.05
N ALA A 126 -3.09 2.88 -7.86
CA ALA A 126 -3.24 1.96 -6.74
C ALA A 126 -2.14 2.24 -5.72
N THR A 127 -2.48 2.18 -4.45
CA THR A 127 -1.54 2.41 -3.36
C THR A 127 -1.51 1.22 -2.42
N LEU A 128 -0.33 0.81 -2.00
CA LEU A 128 -0.11 -0.18 -0.96
C LEU A 128 0.63 0.50 0.19
N VAL A 129 0.01 0.57 1.37
CA VAL A 129 0.57 1.29 2.52
C VAL A 129 0.93 0.32 3.62
N SER A 130 2.13 0.45 4.20
CA SER A 130 2.51 -0.31 5.39
C SER A 130 1.90 0.25 6.66
N LYS A 131 1.79 -0.60 7.69
CA LYS A 131 1.78 -0.13 9.08
C LYS A 131 3.03 0.69 9.37
N CYS A 132 3.08 1.30 10.54
CA CYS A 132 4.31 1.89 11.04
C CYS A 132 5.36 0.77 11.25
N LEU A 133 6.53 0.92 10.65
CA LEU A 133 7.68 0.03 10.78
C LEU A 133 8.65 0.62 11.78
N ASP A 134 9.05 -0.16 12.76
CA ASP A 134 10.02 0.26 13.77
C ASP A 134 11.44 -0.04 13.31
N LEU A 135 12.11 0.97 12.77
CA LEU A 135 13.51 0.90 12.35
C LEU A 135 14.48 1.44 13.42
N SER A 136 14.00 1.62 14.68
CA SER A 136 14.78 2.27 15.75
C SER A 136 16.08 1.53 16.09
N ASN A 137 16.10 0.22 15.93
CA ASN A 137 17.25 -0.64 16.22
C ASN A 137 18.05 -1.03 14.96
N MET A 138 17.74 -0.46 13.80
CA MET A 138 18.43 -0.76 12.55
C MET A 138 19.49 0.30 12.21
N THR A 139 20.60 -0.15 11.64
CA THR A 139 21.69 0.74 11.18
C THR A 139 21.67 0.93 9.67
N LYS A 140 21.23 -0.08 8.92
CA LYS A 140 21.18 -0.07 7.45
C LYS A 140 19.90 -0.80 6.97
N PRO A 141 18.73 -0.26 7.26
CA PRO A 141 17.51 -0.84 6.72
C PRO A 141 17.47 -0.70 5.20
N VAL A 142 17.00 -1.75 4.54
CA VAL A 142 16.86 -1.83 3.08
C VAL A 142 15.50 -2.40 2.74
N LEU A 143 14.84 -1.81 1.75
CA LEU A 143 13.65 -2.36 1.13
C LEU A 143 14.05 -3.02 -0.19
N GLN A 144 13.72 -4.30 -0.35
CA GLN A 144 13.91 -5.03 -1.59
C GLN A 144 12.56 -5.50 -2.12
N PHE A 145 12.36 -5.39 -3.43
CA PHE A 145 11.17 -5.92 -4.09
C PHE A 145 11.45 -6.29 -5.54
N ARG A 146 10.57 -7.11 -6.10
CA ARG A 146 10.55 -7.40 -7.53
C ARG A 146 9.29 -6.80 -8.13
N HIS A 147 9.39 -6.40 -9.39
CA HIS A 147 8.26 -5.88 -10.13
C HIS A 147 8.29 -6.33 -11.58
N HIS A 148 7.13 -6.35 -12.18
CA HIS A 148 6.92 -6.60 -13.60
C HIS A 148 6.05 -5.48 -14.16
N MET A 149 6.54 -4.81 -15.20
CA MET A 149 5.88 -3.67 -15.83
C MET A 149 5.93 -3.86 -17.34
N TYR A 150 4.93 -4.57 -17.88
CA TYR A 150 4.75 -4.77 -19.31
C TYR A 150 3.37 -4.28 -19.74
N GLY A 151 3.31 -3.44 -20.79
CA GLY A 151 2.09 -2.88 -21.32
C GLY A 151 2.26 -1.47 -21.84
N ALA A 152 1.40 -1.08 -22.79
CA ALA A 152 1.49 0.22 -23.49
C ALA A 152 1.03 1.40 -22.61
N ASP A 153 0.20 1.17 -21.61
CA ASP A 153 -0.41 2.20 -20.76
C ASP A 153 0.19 2.22 -19.35
N ILE A 154 1.33 1.58 -19.16
CA ILE A 154 2.09 1.62 -17.91
C ILE A 154 2.58 3.05 -17.65
N GLY A 155 2.36 3.54 -16.44
CA GLY A 155 2.90 4.82 -15.99
C GLY A 155 4.16 4.64 -15.16
N ALA A 156 4.01 4.36 -13.87
CA ALA A 156 5.15 4.25 -12.97
C ALA A 156 4.83 3.42 -11.72
N ILE A 157 5.89 2.84 -11.13
CA ILE A 157 5.91 2.45 -9.72
C ILE A 157 6.70 3.52 -8.95
N ARG A 158 6.16 3.94 -7.82
CA ARG A 158 6.80 4.84 -6.87
C ARG A 158 6.85 4.17 -5.50
N VAL A 159 7.96 4.37 -4.81
CA VAL A 159 8.07 4.08 -3.38
C VAL A 159 8.20 5.40 -2.65
N GLN A 160 7.49 5.54 -1.55
CA GLN A 160 7.57 6.71 -0.69
C GLN A 160 7.62 6.28 0.76
N TRP A 161 8.20 7.12 1.60
CA TRP A 161 8.15 6.98 3.05
C TRP A 161 7.65 8.24 3.75
N ILE A 162 7.18 8.05 4.97
CA ILE A 162 6.90 9.13 5.91
C ILE A 162 7.37 8.70 7.30
N LYS A 163 8.11 9.56 7.99
CA LYS A 163 8.46 9.33 9.41
C LYS A 163 7.29 9.70 10.31
N SER A 164 7.23 9.06 11.45
CA SER A 164 6.32 9.48 12.52
C SER A 164 6.60 10.94 12.90
N GLY A 165 5.55 11.74 12.88
CA GLY A 165 5.62 13.19 13.12
C GLY A 165 5.80 14.06 11.88
N ASP A 166 6.15 13.50 10.71
CA ASP A 166 6.19 14.23 9.45
C ASP A 166 4.77 14.39 8.87
N ASN A 167 4.57 15.44 8.09
CA ASN A 167 3.28 15.73 7.43
C ASN A 167 3.27 15.35 5.94
N PHE A 168 4.43 15.04 5.36
CA PHE A 168 4.56 14.83 3.92
C PHE A 168 5.34 13.55 3.60
N TRP A 169 4.87 12.85 2.57
CA TRP A 169 5.56 11.71 2.01
C TRP A 169 6.79 12.16 1.21
N THR A 170 7.90 11.47 1.43
CA THR A 170 9.18 11.72 0.74
C THR A 170 9.42 10.64 -0.30
N ASN A 171 9.95 11.03 -1.46
CA ASN A 171 10.38 10.10 -2.51
C ASN A 171 11.86 9.75 -2.31
N PRO A 172 12.20 8.51 -1.90
CA PRO A 172 13.59 8.08 -1.79
C PRO A 172 14.24 7.82 -3.14
N MET A 173 13.45 7.61 -4.16
CA MET A 173 13.90 7.23 -5.48
C MET A 173 13.11 7.97 -6.57
N THR A 174 13.72 8.09 -7.74
CA THR A 174 13.01 8.48 -8.95
C THR A 174 11.94 7.42 -9.27
N PRO A 175 10.73 7.83 -9.69
CA PRO A 175 9.72 6.88 -10.12
C PRO A 175 10.28 5.94 -11.19
N TYR A 176 10.04 4.64 -11.04
CA TYR A 176 10.44 3.66 -12.02
C TYR A 176 9.40 3.64 -13.16
N THR A 177 9.85 3.93 -14.36
CA THR A 177 8.99 4.06 -15.56
C THR A 177 9.42 3.15 -16.71
N THR A 178 10.51 2.40 -16.56
CA THR A 178 10.97 1.49 -17.61
C THR A 178 10.05 0.28 -17.70
N THR A 179 9.51 0.05 -18.89
CA THR A 179 8.66 -1.11 -19.18
C THR A 179 9.48 -2.27 -19.70
N LEU A 180 9.00 -3.48 -19.48
CA LEU A 180 9.47 -4.70 -20.10
C LEU A 180 8.96 -4.80 -21.55
N THR A 181 9.45 -5.76 -22.30
CA THR A 181 9.13 -5.93 -23.73
C THR A 181 8.20 -7.10 -24.02
N ASP A 182 8.05 -8.01 -23.04
CA ASP A 182 7.22 -9.20 -23.14
C ASP A 182 6.63 -9.58 -21.77
N GLU A 183 5.47 -10.22 -21.77
CA GLU A 183 4.80 -10.76 -20.57
C GLU A 183 5.60 -11.87 -19.87
N LYS A 184 6.54 -12.51 -20.59
CA LYS A 184 7.42 -13.57 -20.10
C LYS A 184 8.78 -13.07 -19.66
N ASP A 185 9.03 -11.77 -19.75
CA ASP A 185 10.30 -11.19 -19.32
C ASP A 185 10.54 -11.45 -17.83
N ASN A 186 11.80 -11.52 -17.44
CA ASN A 186 12.16 -11.70 -16.05
C ASN A 186 11.72 -10.50 -15.23
N TRP A 187 11.20 -10.78 -14.04
CA TRP A 187 10.89 -9.77 -13.03
C TRP A 187 12.13 -8.95 -12.69
N SER A 188 12.00 -7.65 -12.78
CA SER A 188 13.05 -6.71 -12.39
C SER A 188 13.21 -6.69 -10.87
N PHE A 189 14.45 -6.60 -10.38
CA PHE A 189 14.76 -6.45 -8.96
C PHE A 189 15.09 -5.01 -8.65
N TYR A 190 14.58 -4.52 -7.53
CA TYR A 190 14.87 -3.19 -7.04
C TYR A 190 15.22 -3.20 -5.57
N GLU A 191 16.15 -2.32 -5.20
CA GLU A 191 16.59 -2.10 -3.83
C GLU A 191 16.53 -0.61 -3.51
N VAL A 192 15.93 -0.28 -2.36
CA VAL A 192 15.84 1.08 -1.85
C VAL A 192 16.59 1.15 -0.54
N ASP A 193 17.65 1.96 -0.49
CA ASP A 193 18.38 2.24 0.74
C ASP A 193 17.52 3.12 1.66
N LEU A 194 17.20 2.58 2.82
CA LEU A 194 16.46 3.27 3.88
C LEU A 194 17.38 3.70 5.03
N SER A 195 18.70 3.71 4.85
CA SER A 195 19.67 4.05 5.92
C SER A 195 19.41 5.42 6.52
N ALA A 196 18.92 6.38 5.73
CA ALA A 196 18.51 7.70 6.22
C ALA A 196 17.30 7.65 7.18
N GLN A 197 16.62 6.50 7.27
CA GLN A 197 15.49 6.25 8.15
C GLN A 197 15.83 5.36 9.35
N ALA A 198 17.10 4.92 9.45
CA ALA A 198 17.56 4.18 10.61
C ALA A 198 17.29 4.97 11.90
N GLY A 199 16.88 4.29 12.95
CA GLY A 199 16.53 4.91 14.22
C GLY A 199 15.13 5.54 14.30
N ASN A 200 14.30 5.43 13.27
CA ASN A 200 12.98 6.06 13.21
C ASN A 200 11.83 5.06 13.09
N LEU A 201 10.62 5.55 13.39
CA LEU A 201 9.36 4.91 13.03
C LEU A 201 8.93 5.44 11.66
N VAL A 202 8.67 4.55 10.70
CA VAL A 202 8.45 4.91 9.29
C VAL A 202 7.28 4.13 8.71
N LYS A 203 6.43 4.80 7.92
CA LYS A 203 5.51 4.11 7.01
C LYS A 203 6.07 4.16 5.60
N LEU A 204 5.87 3.06 4.87
CA LEU A 204 6.18 2.95 3.44
C LEU A 204 4.89 2.91 2.63
N ARG A 205 4.94 3.39 1.39
CA ARG A 205 3.90 3.10 0.42
C ARG A 205 4.48 2.87 -0.97
N PHE A 206 3.86 1.94 -1.68
CA PHE A 206 4.03 1.75 -3.11
C PHE A 206 2.85 2.37 -3.83
N ILE A 207 3.10 2.99 -4.96
CA ILE A 207 2.06 3.56 -5.81
C ILE A 207 2.31 3.05 -7.23
N ALA A 208 1.36 2.25 -7.75
CA ALA A 208 1.28 1.89 -9.15
C ALA A 208 0.39 2.90 -9.88
N GLN A 209 0.80 3.38 -11.03
CA GLN A 209 0.09 4.43 -11.77
C GLN A 209 -0.03 4.08 -13.26
N LYS A 210 -1.22 4.26 -13.81
CA LYS A 210 -1.47 4.22 -15.27
C LYS A 210 -0.99 5.51 -15.93
N SER A 211 -0.48 5.42 -17.19
CA SER A 211 -0.06 6.59 -17.96
C SER A 211 -1.19 7.22 -18.78
N GLY A 212 -2.26 6.48 -19.05
CA GLY A 212 -3.32 6.90 -19.95
C GLY A 212 -4.67 6.23 -19.70
N PHE A 213 -5.55 6.27 -20.68
CA PHE A 213 -6.91 5.70 -20.61
C PHE A 213 -6.98 4.24 -21.06
N GLY A 214 -5.90 3.70 -21.60
CA GLY A 214 -5.84 2.33 -22.07
C GLY A 214 -5.89 1.31 -20.93
N VAL A 215 -6.04 0.05 -21.31
CA VAL A 215 -6.19 -1.08 -20.39
C VAL A 215 -4.91 -1.90 -20.22
N ALA A 216 -3.91 -1.69 -21.05
CA ALA A 216 -2.63 -2.38 -20.99
C ALA A 216 -1.70 -1.73 -19.94
N ALA A 217 -2.14 -1.75 -18.67
CA ALA A 217 -1.50 -1.06 -17.57
C ALA A 217 -1.38 -1.94 -16.31
N ASP A 218 -1.18 -3.24 -16.49
CA ASP A 218 -1.03 -4.19 -15.40
C ASP A 218 0.39 -4.10 -14.83
N ILE A 219 0.48 -3.71 -13.57
CA ILE A 219 1.73 -3.58 -12.83
C ILE A 219 1.73 -4.63 -11.71
N ALA A 220 2.78 -5.39 -11.63
CA ALA A 220 2.97 -6.38 -10.60
C ALA A 220 4.29 -6.17 -9.84
#